data_0a2ca7b3df9ceb68bd2df449093096c4
#
_entry.id   0a2ca7b3df9ceb68bd2df449093096c4
#
_cell.length_a   1.000
_cell.length_b   1.000
_cell.length_c   1.000
_cell.angle_alpha   90.00
_cell.angle_beta   90.00
_cell.angle_gamma   90.00
#
_symmetry.space_group_name_H-M   'P 1'
#
loop_
_entity.id
_entity.type
_entity.pdbx_description
1 polymer ?
#
loop_
_entity_poly.entity_id
_entity_poly.type
_entity_poly.pdbx_seq_one_letter_code
_entity_poly.pdbx_strand_id
1 'polypeptide(L)'
;MPAMPDLRAKLPTCLALTTVHVYNRRLTSAAIEPRPPMYNLARQLLFKLSPETSHDLSIDLIGAGGRLGLNGLFNKAPVRLPVTVMGLQFPNPVGLAAGLDKNGAAIDGFAQLGFGFVEIGTVTPRPQPGNPKPRIFRLPHAEGIINRMGFNNLGVDNLVSRVQAAKYNGVLGINIGKNFDTPVERAVDDYLICLDKVYAHASYITVNVSSPNTPGLRSLQFGDSLKQLLEALRVRQEALTGIHGKRVPLAIKIAPDMSDEETVLVASALLESGMDAVIATNTTLSREGVEGLPHADEAGGLSGAPVREKSTHIVKVLAGELGGKLPIIAAGGITEGRHAAEKIAAGASLVQIYSGFIYKGPALIRESVDAIAAMSR
;
A
#
# COMPACT_ATOMS: atom_id res chain seq x y z
N MET A 1 32.53 -3.90 72.77
CA MET A 1 32.32 -4.78 71.62
C MET A 1 31.11 -5.67 71.90
N PRO A 2 29.99 -5.45 71.24
CA PRO A 2 28.98 -6.47 71.13
C PRO A 2 28.84 -6.95 69.66
N ALA A 3 28.53 -8.25 69.56
CA ALA A 3 28.46 -9.06 68.35
C ALA A 3 27.34 -8.66 67.40
N MET A 4 27.58 -8.76 66.11
CA MET A 4 26.58 -8.67 65.04
C MET A 4 25.73 -9.94 64.97
N PRO A 5 24.42 -9.86 64.76
CA PRO A 5 23.60 -11.03 64.49
C PRO A 5 23.59 -11.38 62.98
N ASP A 6 23.72 -12.67 62.74
CA ASP A 6 23.61 -13.38 61.48
C ASP A 6 22.17 -13.31 60.94
N LEU A 7 21.95 -12.65 59.78
CA LEU A 7 20.67 -12.59 59.08
C LEU A 7 20.74 -13.41 57.77
N ARG A 8 20.65 -14.74 57.90
CA ARG A 8 20.29 -15.61 56.78
C ARG A 8 18.76 -15.60 56.60
N ALA A 9 18.26 -14.67 55.82
CA ALA A 9 16.86 -14.69 55.40
C ALA A 9 16.68 -15.60 54.18
N LYS A 10 15.79 -16.54 54.31
CA LYS A 10 15.33 -17.54 53.36
C LYS A 10 14.73 -16.88 52.10
N LEU A 11 15.25 -17.22 50.93
CA LEU A 11 14.59 -16.98 49.61
C LEU A 11 13.53 -18.07 49.41
N PRO A 12 12.31 -17.72 48.99
CA PRO A 12 11.36 -18.74 48.53
C PRO A 12 11.67 -19.09 47.06
N THR A 13 11.99 -20.34 46.84
CA THR A 13 12.01 -21.01 45.55
C THR A 13 10.61 -21.05 44.99
N CYS A 14 10.34 -20.24 43.96
CA CYS A 14 9.17 -20.42 43.12
C CYS A 14 9.68 -20.61 41.65
N LEU A 15 10.01 -21.85 41.33
CA LEU A 15 10.22 -22.30 39.94
C LEU A 15 8.84 -22.48 39.33
N ALA A 16 8.38 -21.46 38.60
CA ALA A 16 7.31 -21.62 37.63
C ALA A 16 7.95 -21.96 36.28
N LEU A 17 8.08 -23.22 35.98
CA LEU A 17 8.32 -23.75 34.65
C LEU A 17 7.12 -23.42 33.77
N THR A 18 7.19 -22.30 33.05
CA THR A 18 6.23 -22.02 31.98
C THR A 18 6.63 -22.89 30.79
N THR A 19 5.95 -24.01 30.65
CA THR A 19 6.04 -24.89 29.48
C THR A 19 5.57 -24.10 28.26
N VAL A 20 6.50 -23.71 27.40
CA VAL A 20 6.20 -23.18 26.07
C VAL A 20 5.64 -24.33 25.25
N HIS A 21 4.32 -24.41 25.19
CA HIS A 21 3.65 -25.27 24.23
C HIS A 21 3.92 -24.73 22.83
N VAL A 22 4.88 -25.35 22.14
CA VAL A 22 5.05 -25.20 20.69
C VAL A 22 3.81 -25.81 20.03
N TYR A 23 2.86 -24.94 19.70
CA TYR A 23 1.69 -25.33 18.90
C TYR A 23 2.12 -25.57 17.44
N ASN A 24 2.63 -26.77 17.20
CA ASN A 24 2.84 -27.30 15.86
C ASN A 24 1.48 -27.81 15.32
N ARG A 25 0.51 -26.89 15.13
CA ARG A 25 -0.67 -27.21 14.35
C ARG A 25 -0.27 -27.18 12.88
N ARG A 26 -0.21 -28.35 12.26
CA ARG A 26 -0.26 -28.52 10.81
C ARG A 26 -1.44 -27.64 10.32
N LEU A 27 -1.10 -26.57 9.62
CA LEU A 27 -2.07 -25.82 8.81
C LEU A 27 -2.61 -26.84 7.80
N THR A 28 -3.79 -27.38 8.08
CA THR A 28 -4.54 -28.14 7.10
C THR A 28 -4.71 -27.24 5.89
N SER A 29 -4.12 -27.64 4.77
CA SER A 29 -4.31 -27.03 3.47
C SER A 29 -5.81 -26.83 3.26
N ALA A 30 -6.30 -25.62 3.49
CA ALA A 30 -7.60 -25.24 2.98
C ALA A 30 -7.53 -25.45 1.48
N ALA A 31 -8.37 -26.32 0.94
CA ALA A 31 -8.41 -26.63 -0.47
C ALA A 31 -8.51 -25.32 -1.23
N ILE A 32 -7.48 -24.98 -2.00
CA ILE A 32 -7.47 -23.82 -2.90
C ILE A 32 -8.59 -24.10 -3.91
N GLU A 33 -9.73 -23.39 -3.76
CA GLU A 33 -10.77 -23.48 -4.78
C GLU A 33 -10.15 -23.16 -6.14
N PRO A 34 -10.41 -23.96 -7.18
CA PRO A 34 -9.83 -23.70 -8.49
C PRO A 34 -10.27 -22.32 -8.95
N ARG A 35 -9.29 -21.49 -9.28
CA ARG A 35 -9.49 -20.12 -9.79
C ARG A 35 -10.46 -20.15 -10.96
N PRO A 36 -11.35 -19.17 -11.10
CA PRO A 36 -12.27 -19.13 -12.22
C PRO A 36 -11.49 -19.23 -13.53
N PRO A 37 -11.75 -20.23 -14.37
CA PRO A 37 -10.99 -20.50 -15.60
C PRO A 37 -10.98 -19.29 -16.55
N MET A 38 -11.97 -18.41 -16.47
CA MET A 38 -12.11 -17.22 -17.29
C MET A 38 -10.99 -16.18 -17.06
N TYR A 39 -10.55 -15.94 -15.80
CA TYR A 39 -9.47 -14.97 -15.60
C TYR A 39 -8.13 -15.45 -16.16
N ASN A 40 -7.81 -16.72 -16.04
CA ASN A 40 -6.60 -17.29 -16.62
C ASN A 40 -6.55 -17.13 -18.15
N LEU A 41 -7.67 -17.35 -18.83
CA LEU A 41 -7.78 -17.14 -20.27
C LEU A 41 -7.62 -15.65 -20.63
N ALA A 42 -8.33 -14.76 -19.94
CA ALA A 42 -8.23 -13.32 -20.15
C ALA A 42 -6.79 -12.83 -19.93
N ARG A 43 -6.13 -13.29 -18.86
CA ARG A 43 -4.73 -12.96 -18.59
C ARG A 43 -3.79 -13.43 -19.69
N GLN A 44 -3.96 -14.67 -20.20
CA GLN A 44 -3.14 -15.19 -21.28
C GLN A 44 -3.28 -14.36 -22.56
N LEU A 45 -4.47 -13.88 -22.87
CA LEU A 45 -4.72 -12.99 -24.01
C LEU A 45 -4.09 -11.61 -23.79
N LEU A 46 -4.32 -11.00 -22.62
CA LEU A 46 -3.76 -9.71 -22.26
C LEU A 46 -2.22 -9.74 -22.22
N PHE A 47 -1.62 -10.86 -21.81
CA PHE A 47 -0.16 -10.98 -21.75
C PHE A 47 0.51 -11.11 -23.12
N LYS A 48 -0.24 -11.35 -24.20
CA LYS A 48 0.27 -11.25 -25.57
C LYS A 48 0.43 -9.80 -26.04
N LEU A 49 -0.26 -8.86 -25.41
CA LEU A 49 -0.13 -7.43 -25.68
C LEU A 49 1.03 -6.84 -24.88
N SER A 50 1.51 -5.66 -25.32
CA SER A 50 2.48 -4.90 -24.52
C SER A 50 1.90 -4.63 -23.11
N PRO A 51 2.73 -4.57 -22.06
CA PRO A 51 2.25 -4.37 -20.69
C PRO A 51 1.39 -3.12 -20.52
N GLU A 52 1.75 -2.03 -21.17
CA GLU A 52 1.02 -0.76 -21.05
C GLU A 52 -0.31 -0.79 -21.84
N THR A 53 -0.32 -1.37 -23.04
CA THR A 53 -1.56 -1.58 -23.81
C THR A 53 -2.55 -2.47 -23.04
N SER A 54 -2.05 -3.55 -22.42
CA SER A 54 -2.89 -4.39 -21.55
C SER A 54 -3.44 -3.64 -20.36
N HIS A 55 -2.63 -2.77 -19.76
CA HIS A 55 -3.05 -1.95 -18.64
C HIS A 55 -4.19 -1.02 -19.05
N ASP A 56 -4.00 -0.24 -20.11
CA ASP A 56 -4.99 0.72 -20.60
C ASP A 56 -6.31 0.02 -20.96
N LEU A 57 -6.25 -1.07 -21.73
CA LEU A 57 -7.43 -1.87 -22.06
C LEU A 57 -8.13 -2.43 -20.82
N SER A 58 -7.38 -2.90 -19.82
CA SER A 58 -7.97 -3.44 -18.58
C SER A 58 -8.66 -2.35 -17.78
N ILE A 59 -8.10 -1.15 -17.68
CA ILE A 59 -8.72 -0.01 -16.99
C ILE A 59 -10.02 0.39 -17.71
N ASP A 60 -9.99 0.47 -19.04
CA ASP A 60 -11.19 0.80 -19.82
C ASP A 60 -12.31 -0.24 -19.64
N LEU A 61 -11.97 -1.53 -19.68
CA LEU A 61 -12.93 -2.62 -19.48
C LEU A 61 -13.50 -2.63 -18.05
N ILE A 62 -12.67 -2.46 -17.02
CA ILE A 62 -13.09 -2.39 -15.62
C ILE A 62 -13.98 -1.15 -15.41
N GLY A 63 -13.61 -0.01 -15.97
CA GLY A 63 -14.41 1.21 -15.90
C GLY A 63 -15.76 1.08 -16.61
N ALA A 64 -15.79 0.48 -17.82
CA ALA A 64 -17.03 0.22 -18.54
C ALA A 64 -17.93 -0.76 -17.78
N GLY A 65 -17.37 -1.87 -17.29
CA GLY A 65 -18.09 -2.84 -16.46
C GLY A 65 -18.64 -2.22 -15.18
N GLY A 66 -17.87 -1.29 -14.57
CA GLY A 66 -18.31 -0.53 -13.39
C GLY A 66 -19.53 0.34 -13.65
N ARG A 67 -19.54 1.08 -14.76
CA ARG A 67 -20.68 1.89 -15.18
C ARG A 67 -21.96 1.07 -15.43
N LEU A 68 -21.79 -0.16 -15.93
CA LEU A 68 -22.87 -1.10 -16.20
C LEU A 68 -23.28 -1.97 -15.00
N GLY A 69 -22.55 -1.89 -13.86
CA GLY A 69 -22.80 -2.71 -12.68
C GLY A 69 -22.42 -4.19 -12.84
N LEU A 70 -21.58 -4.54 -13.84
CA LEU A 70 -21.31 -5.93 -14.20
C LEU A 70 -20.12 -6.54 -13.49
N ASN A 71 -19.19 -5.72 -12.93
CA ASN A 71 -17.95 -6.25 -12.37
C ASN A 71 -18.17 -7.16 -11.15
N GLY A 72 -19.21 -6.91 -10.36
CA GLY A 72 -19.58 -7.75 -9.23
C GLY A 72 -20.01 -9.18 -9.62
N LEU A 73 -20.36 -9.42 -10.89
CA LEU A 73 -20.72 -10.75 -11.38
C LEU A 73 -19.51 -11.67 -11.56
N PHE A 74 -18.31 -11.11 -11.70
CA PHE A 74 -17.08 -11.85 -11.94
C PHE A 74 -16.33 -12.26 -10.65
N ASN A 75 -16.82 -11.84 -9.50
CA ASN A 75 -16.23 -12.21 -8.22
C ASN A 75 -17.33 -12.42 -7.16
N LYS A 76 -17.19 -13.51 -6.38
CA LYS A 76 -18.02 -13.65 -5.18
C LYS A 76 -17.59 -12.57 -4.18
N ALA A 77 -18.55 -11.88 -3.59
CA ALA A 77 -18.25 -10.90 -2.54
C ALA A 77 -17.40 -11.55 -1.42
N PRO A 78 -16.36 -10.88 -0.94
CA PRO A 78 -15.57 -11.39 0.19
C PRO A 78 -16.44 -11.43 1.47
N VAL A 79 -16.01 -12.23 2.44
CA VAL A 79 -16.59 -12.21 3.79
C VAL A 79 -16.50 -10.79 4.34
N ARG A 80 -17.55 -10.29 5.00
CA ARG A 80 -17.48 -9.02 5.70
C ARG A 80 -16.53 -9.16 6.90
N LEU A 81 -15.47 -8.38 6.90
CA LEU A 81 -14.48 -8.31 7.97
C LEU A 81 -14.20 -6.83 8.28
N PRO A 82 -15.18 -6.12 8.89
CA PRO A 82 -15.07 -4.69 9.10
C PRO A 82 -13.93 -4.36 10.07
N VAL A 83 -13.20 -3.31 9.75
CA VAL A 83 -12.11 -2.79 10.58
C VAL A 83 -12.15 -1.27 10.60
N THR A 84 -11.86 -0.67 11.75
CA THR A 84 -11.76 0.79 11.90
C THR A 84 -10.30 1.19 12.00
N VAL A 85 -9.82 2.00 11.06
CA VAL A 85 -8.44 2.49 10.99
C VAL A 85 -8.48 3.98 10.62
N MET A 86 -7.65 4.81 11.22
CA MET A 86 -7.64 6.29 11.00
C MET A 86 -9.02 6.95 11.24
N GLY A 87 -9.88 6.39 12.08
CA GLY A 87 -11.27 6.84 12.26
C GLY A 87 -12.22 6.50 11.11
N LEU A 88 -11.77 5.78 10.08
CA LEU A 88 -12.56 5.33 8.94
C LEU A 88 -12.99 3.88 9.11
N GLN A 89 -14.20 3.55 8.67
CA GLN A 89 -14.71 2.18 8.66
C GLN A 89 -14.52 1.53 7.30
N PHE A 90 -13.75 0.45 7.28
CA PHE A 90 -13.47 -0.35 6.10
C PHE A 90 -14.33 -1.61 6.13
N PRO A 91 -15.06 -1.99 5.07
CA PRO A 91 -15.86 -3.22 5.05
C PRO A 91 -15.00 -4.50 5.10
N ASN A 92 -13.76 -4.43 4.69
CA ASN A 92 -12.72 -5.43 4.86
C ASN A 92 -11.32 -4.77 4.75
N PRO A 93 -10.24 -5.39 5.25
CA PRO A 93 -8.90 -4.78 5.32
C PRO A 93 -8.10 -4.81 4.01
N VAL A 94 -8.67 -5.26 2.89
CA VAL A 94 -7.94 -5.45 1.62
C VAL A 94 -8.30 -4.36 0.63
N GLY A 95 -7.33 -3.54 0.23
CA GLY A 95 -7.50 -2.43 -0.69
C GLY A 95 -6.75 -2.56 -2.00
N LEU A 96 -7.14 -1.73 -2.96
CA LEU A 96 -6.40 -1.48 -4.19
C LEU A 96 -5.27 -0.50 -3.92
N ALA A 97 -4.04 -0.84 -4.31
CA ALA A 97 -2.91 0.09 -4.22
C ALA A 97 -2.93 1.13 -5.35
N ALA A 98 -2.46 2.34 -5.05
CA ALA A 98 -2.23 3.38 -6.06
C ALA A 98 -1.32 2.90 -7.21
N GLY A 99 -1.54 3.48 -8.37
CA GLY A 99 -0.78 3.22 -9.61
C GLY A 99 -1.53 2.37 -10.63
N LEU A 100 -2.53 1.58 -10.25
CA LEU A 100 -3.41 0.87 -11.18
C LEU A 100 -4.38 1.84 -11.84
N ASP A 101 -5.10 2.63 -11.07
CA ASP A 101 -5.96 3.70 -11.60
C ASP A 101 -5.37 5.07 -11.25
N LYS A 102 -4.48 5.58 -12.11
CA LYS A 102 -3.78 6.84 -11.83
C LYS A 102 -4.67 8.07 -11.93
N ASN A 103 -5.72 7.99 -12.74
CA ASN A 103 -6.55 9.13 -13.10
C ASN A 103 -8.00 9.02 -12.58
N GLY A 104 -8.35 7.99 -11.82
CA GLY A 104 -9.72 7.77 -11.35
C GLY A 104 -10.69 7.34 -12.47
N ALA A 105 -10.19 6.59 -13.46
CA ALA A 105 -10.99 6.18 -14.62
C ALA A 105 -11.93 5.00 -14.34
N ALA A 106 -11.63 4.20 -13.32
CA ALA A 106 -12.32 2.95 -13.02
C ALA A 106 -12.68 2.78 -11.53
N ILE A 107 -12.87 3.87 -10.78
CA ILE A 107 -13.16 3.86 -9.33
C ILE A 107 -14.34 2.91 -9.03
N ASP A 108 -15.49 3.14 -9.63
CA ASP A 108 -16.69 2.31 -9.45
C ASP A 108 -16.47 0.85 -9.85
N GLY A 109 -15.65 0.65 -10.88
CA GLY A 109 -15.32 -0.67 -11.38
C GLY A 109 -14.49 -1.49 -10.39
N PHE A 110 -13.46 -0.89 -9.81
CA PHE A 110 -12.65 -1.55 -8.78
C PHE A 110 -13.44 -1.79 -7.50
N ALA A 111 -14.26 -0.84 -7.08
CA ALA A 111 -15.13 -0.98 -5.92
C ALA A 111 -16.04 -2.22 -6.02
N GLN A 112 -16.60 -2.49 -7.20
CA GLN A 112 -17.48 -3.65 -7.45
C GLN A 112 -16.74 -5.00 -7.41
N LEU A 113 -15.41 -5.01 -7.50
CA LEU A 113 -14.62 -6.24 -7.43
C LEU A 113 -14.41 -6.77 -6.00
N GLY A 114 -14.85 -6.02 -4.97
CA GLY A 114 -14.83 -6.48 -3.58
C GLY A 114 -13.69 -5.92 -2.73
N PHE A 115 -12.90 -4.98 -3.23
CA PHE A 115 -11.95 -4.24 -2.40
C PHE A 115 -12.67 -3.49 -1.27
N GLY A 116 -12.10 -3.53 -0.07
CA GLY A 116 -12.60 -2.79 1.07
C GLY A 116 -12.34 -1.29 0.95
N PHE A 117 -11.37 -0.89 0.14
CA PHE A 117 -11.05 0.49 -0.20
C PHE A 117 -10.28 0.56 -1.52
N VAL A 118 -10.32 1.73 -2.15
CA VAL A 118 -9.65 1.97 -3.42
C VAL A 118 -8.71 3.16 -3.25
N GLU A 119 -7.43 3.01 -3.63
CA GLU A 119 -6.48 4.12 -3.71
C GLU A 119 -6.15 4.41 -5.17
N ILE A 120 -6.45 5.64 -5.60
CA ILE A 120 -6.19 6.15 -6.96
C ILE A 120 -4.97 7.07 -6.95
N GLY A 121 -4.43 7.39 -8.12
CA GLY A 121 -3.20 8.17 -8.28
C GLY A 121 -1.99 7.23 -8.55
N THR A 122 -0.75 7.69 -8.46
CA THR A 122 -0.29 9.00 -7.97
C THR A 122 -0.62 10.09 -8.99
N VAL A 123 -1.18 11.17 -8.50
CA VAL A 123 -1.46 12.37 -9.28
C VAL A 123 -0.50 13.49 -8.89
N THR A 124 -0.19 14.37 -9.84
CA THR A 124 0.66 15.55 -9.66
C THR A 124 -0.14 16.82 -9.95
N PRO A 125 0.29 18.00 -9.51
CA PRO A 125 -0.43 19.27 -9.78
C PRO A 125 -0.76 19.47 -11.25
N ARG A 126 0.22 19.28 -12.12
CA ARG A 126 0.09 19.41 -13.55
C ARG A 126 0.11 18.02 -14.22
N PRO A 127 -0.57 17.83 -15.38
CA PRO A 127 -0.42 16.62 -16.16
C PRO A 127 1.03 16.42 -16.61
N GLN A 128 1.45 15.16 -16.69
CA GLN A 128 2.76 14.81 -17.22
C GLN A 128 2.75 13.45 -17.90
N PRO A 129 3.56 13.27 -18.98
CA PRO A 129 3.56 12.03 -19.77
C PRO A 129 4.25 10.87 -19.06
N GLY A 130 5.09 11.14 -18.03
CA GLY A 130 6.00 10.18 -17.42
C GLY A 130 7.21 9.88 -18.30
N ASN A 131 7.94 8.83 -17.96
CA ASN A 131 9.15 8.42 -18.66
C ASN A 131 8.86 7.84 -20.05
N PRO A 132 9.82 7.84 -20.99
CA PRO A 132 9.68 7.23 -22.32
C PRO A 132 9.30 5.74 -22.25
N LYS A 133 8.53 5.29 -23.25
CA LYS A 133 8.18 3.86 -23.44
C LYS A 133 9.32 3.13 -24.18
N PRO A 134 9.53 1.81 -23.91
CA PRO A 134 8.83 0.94 -22.95
C PRO A 134 9.25 1.23 -21.51
N ARG A 135 8.31 1.15 -20.58
CA ARG A 135 8.50 1.52 -19.19
C ARG A 135 7.82 0.58 -18.17
N ILE A 136 7.26 -0.54 -18.65
CA ILE A 136 6.72 -1.62 -17.85
C ILE A 136 7.22 -2.94 -18.41
N PHE A 137 7.76 -3.80 -17.54
CA PHE A 137 8.34 -5.09 -17.90
C PHE A 137 7.79 -6.15 -16.96
N ARG A 138 7.15 -7.17 -17.54
CA ARG A 138 6.63 -8.31 -16.79
C ARG A 138 7.72 -9.34 -16.60
N LEU A 139 7.78 -9.93 -15.41
CA LEU A 139 8.62 -11.05 -15.05
C LEU A 139 7.73 -12.24 -14.64
N PRO A 140 7.08 -12.94 -15.61
CA PRO A 140 6.02 -13.90 -15.29
C PRO A 140 6.46 -15.04 -14.38
N HIS A 141 7.70 -15.54 -14.53
CA HIS A 141 8.25 -16.62 -13.70
C HIS A 141 8.43 -16.24 -12.24
N ALA A 142 8.65 -14.94 -11.97
CA ALA A 142 8.79 -14.42 -10.61
C ALA A 142 7.49 -13.73 -10.13
N GLU A 143 6.40 -13.76 -10.88
CA GLU A 143 5.19 -12.95 -10.59
C GLU A 143 5.55 -11.49 -10.24
N GLY A 144 6.57 -10.96 -10.93
CA GLY A 144 7.15 -9.63 -10.73
C GLY A 144 6.86 -8.68 -11.88
N ILE A 145 6.97 -7.39 -11.61
CA ILE A 145 6.87 -6.31 -12.61
C ILE A 145 7.94 -5.27 -12.28
N ILE A 146 8.77 -4.94 -13.27
CA ILE A 146 9.63 -3.76 -13.21
C ILE A 146 8.93 -2.62 -13.93
N ASN A 147 8.89 -1.43 -13.32
CA ASN A 147 8.33 -0.25 -13.94
C ASN A 147 9.17 1.00 -13.67
N ARG A 148 9.18 1.89 -14.68
CA ARG A 148 9.73 3.25 -14.60
C ARG A 148 8.72 4.27 -15.13
N MET A 149 7.47 4.20 -14.63
CA MET A 149 6.35 5.00 -15.15
C MET A 149 6.57 6.51 -15.03
N GLY A 150 7.17 7.00 -13.93
CA GLY A 150 7.46 8.43 -13.74
C GLY A 150 6.21 9.27 -13.49
N PHE A 151 5.22 8.73 -12.78
CA PHE A 151 3.96 9.41 -12.44
C PHE A 151 3.21 9.98 -13.64
N ASN A 152 3.11 9.21 -14.75
CA ASN A 152 2.26 9.62 -15.87
C ASN A 152 0.81 9.76 -15.41
N ASN A 153 0.24 10.97 -15.57
CA ASN A 153 -1.11 11.30 -15.14
C ASN A 153 -1.65 12.54 -15.86
N LEU A 154 -2.96 12.77 -15.76
CA LEU A 154 -3.66 13.88 -16.42
C LEU A 154 -3.83 15.12 -15.51
N GLY A 155 -3.11 15.18 -14.39
CA GLY A 155 -3.16 16.27 -13.43
C GLY A 155 -4.29 16.16 -12.42
N VAL A 156 -4.13 16.86 -11.31
CA VAL A 156 -5.04 16.77 -10.17
C VAL A 156 -6.46 17.26 -10.49
N ASP A 157 -6.62 18.25 -11.37
CA ASP A 157 -7.95 18.76 -11.75
C ASP A 157 -8.76 17.72 -12.53
N ASN A 158 -8.10 16.95 -13.42
CA ASN A 158 -8.74 15.85 -14.11
C ASN A 158 -9.16 14.74 -13.12
N LEU A 159 -8.29 14.39 -12.19
CA LEU A 159 -8.60 13.38 -11.18
C LEU A 159 -9.79 13.80 -10.32
N VAL A 160 -9.82 15.05 -9.83
CA VAL A 160 -10.94 15.58 -9.02
C VAL A 160 -12.26 15.52 -9.82
N SER A 161 -12.26 15.92 -11.08
CA SER A 161 -13.46 15.84 -11.94
C SER A 161 -13.99 14.42 -12.06
N ARG A 162 -13.10 13.41 -12.15
CA ARG A 162 -13.49 11.99 -12.22
C ARG A 162 -13.99 11.46 -10.89
N VAL A 163 -13.39 11.89 -9.77
CA VAL A 163 -13.86 11.52 -8.42
C VAL A 163 -15.27 12.07 -8.19
N GLN A 164 -15.54 13.32 -8.59
CA GLN A 164 -16.87 13.92 -8.49
C GLN A 164 -17.92 13.20 -9.35
N ALA A 165 -17.52 12.63 -10.47
CA ALA A 165 -18.42 11.87 -11.36
C ALA A 165 -18.63 10.42 -10.91
N ALA A 166 -17.77 9.87 -10.04
CA ALA A 166 -17.87 8.50 -9.53
C ALA A 166 -19.07 8.35 -8.58
N LYS A 167 -19.67 7.15 -8.58
CA LYS A 167 -20.78 6.80 -7.69
C LYS A 167 -20.31 6.09 -6.42
N TYR A 168 -19.03 5.77 -6.34
CA TYR A 168 -18.43 5.10 -5.19
C TYR A 168 -18.51 5.98 -3.95
N ASN A 169 -19.13 5.47 -2.90
CA ASN A 169 -19.30 6.13 -1.59
C ASN A 169 -18.56 5.40 -0.46
N GLY A 170 -17.69 4.46 -0.79
CA GLY A 170 -16.81 3.78 0.17
C GLY A 170 -15.54 4.57 0.49
N VAL A 171 -14.55 3.92 1.07
CA VAL A 171 -13.29 4.55 1.45
C VAL A 171 -12.40 4.75 0.22
N LEU A 172 -12.22 6.00 -0.20
CA LEU A 172 -11.38 6.41 -1.32
C LEU A 172 -10.10 7.08 -0.82
N GLY A 173 -8.95 6.46 -1.11
CA GLY A 173 -7.63 7.07 -0.93
C GLY A 173 -7.21 7.82 -2.20
N ILE A 174 -6.59 8.98 -2.05
CA ILE A 174 -5.99 9.72 -3.17
C ILE A 174 -4.49 9.89 -2.92
N ASN A 175 -3.69 9.31 -3.80
CA ASN A 175 -2.24 9.35 -3.73
C ASN A 175 -1.70 10.54 -4.51
N ILE A 176 -0.92 11.40 -3.85
CA ILE A 176 -0.37 12.62 -4.41
C ILE A 176 1.15 12.58 -4.47
N GLY A 177 1.72 13.26 -5.45
CA GLY A 177 3.17 13.35 -5.66
C GLY A 177 3.60 14.64 -6.35
N LYS A 178 4.92 14.86 -6.43
CA LYS A 178 5.46 16.03 -7.14
C LYS A 178 5.62 15.78 -8.63
N ASN A 179 5.50 16.83 -9.42
CA ASN A 179 5.85 16.82 -10.83
C ASN A 179 7.35 16.50 -11.06
N PHE A 180 7.65 15.92 -12.21
CA PHE A 180 9.02 15.53 -12.56
C PHE A 180 9.97 16.74 -12.60
N ASP A 181 9.52 17.84 -13.17
CA ASP A 181 10.29 19.08 -13.39
C ASP A 181 10.30 20.03 -12.18
N THR A 182 9.58 19.73 -11.11
CA THR A 182 9.66 20.48 -9.85
C THR A 182 10.94 20.08 -9.12
N PRO A 183 11.84 21.02 -8.77
CA PRO A 183 13.02 20.74 -7.97
C PRO A 183 12.66 20.12 -6.61
N VAL A 184 13.53 19.27 -6.06
CA VAL A 184 13.26 18.58 -4.78
C VAL A 184 13.07 19.57 -3.63
N GLU A 185 13.79 20.68 -3.65
CA GLU A 185 13.71 21.76 -2.67
C GLU A 185 12.33 22.46 -2.66
N ARG A 186 11.59 22.33 -3.76
CA ARG A 186 10.23 22.85 -3.91
C ARG A 186 9.16 21.77 -3.95
N ALA A 187 9.51 20.55 -3.60
CA ALA A 187 8.57 19.43 -3.62
C ALA A 187 7.33 19.69 -2.75
N VAL A 188 7.50 20.37 -1.61
CA VAL A 188 6.42 20.71 -0.68
C VAL A 188 5.31 21.49 -1.39
N ASP A 189 5.63 22.42 -2.30
CA ASP A 189 4.65 23.21 -3.04
C ASP A 189 3.68 22.29 -3.81
N ASP A 190 4.20 21.30 -4.52
CA ASP A 190 3.40 20.37 -5.30
C ASP A 190 2.47 19.50 -4.43
N TYR A 191 2.97 19.03 -3.28
CA TYR A 191 2.15 18.28 -2.35
C TYR A 191 1.02 19.13 -1.77
N LEU A 192 1.29 20.39 -1.40
CA LEU A 192 0.28 21.31 -0.87
C LEU A 192 -0.78 21.66 -1.92
N ILE A 193 -0.38 21.92 -3.18
CA ILE A 193 -1.32 22.15 -4.28
C ILE A 193 -2.25 20.95 -4.48
N CYS A 194 -1.71 19.75 -4.49
CA CYS A 194 -2.52 18.53 -4.62
C CYS A 194 -3.41 18.35 -3.40
N LEU A 195 -2.87 18.51 -2.18
CA LEU A 195 -3.60 18.37 -0.92
C LEU A 195 -4.84 19.26 -0.90
N ASP A 196 -4.69 20.54 -1.26
CA ASP A 196 -5.79 21.52 -1.33
C ASP A 196 -6.92 21.05 -2.23
N LYS A 197 -6.57 20.58 -3.42
CA LYS A 197 -7.54 20.20 -4.45
C LYS A 197 -8.26 18.90 -4.14
N VAL A 198 -7.59 17.92 -3.51
CA VAL A 198 -8.18 16.60 -3.26
C VAL A 198 -8.85 16.48 -1.89
N TYR A 199 -8.59 17.40 -0.95
CA TYR A 199 -9.00 17.28 0.44
C TYR A 199 -10.49 17.03 0.64
N ALA A 200 -11.34 17.78 -0.06
CA ALA A 200 -12.79 17.66 0.05
C ALA A 200 -13.31 16.30 -0.47
N HIS A 201 -12.55 15.64 -1.34
CA HIS A 201 -12.97 14.49 -2.15
C HIS A 201 -12.41 13.17 -1.65
N ALA A 202 -11.39 13.17 -0.79
CA ALA A 202 -10.74 11.98 -0.26
C ALA A 202 -11.33 11.53 1.07
N SER A 203 -11.31 10.22 1.32
CA SER A 203 -11.47 9.65 2.66
C SER A 203 -10.15 9.70 3.43
N TYR A 204 -9.02 9.44 2.76
CA TYR A 204 -7.65 9.68 3.23
C TYR A 204 -6.76 10.08 2.06
N ILE A 205 -5.63 10.71 2.35
CA ILE A 205 -4.68 11.15 1.32
C ILE A 205 -3.34 10.50 1.59
N THR A 206 -2.73 9.93 0.53
CA THR A 206 -1.39 9.34 0.60
C THR A 206 -0.37 10.28 -0.02
N VAL A 207 0.63 10.66 0.76
CA VAL A 207 1.79 11.43 0.31
C VAL A 207 2.89 10.47 -0.13
N ASN A 208 3.17 10.42 -1.42
CA ASN A 208 4.12 9.48 -2.00
C ASN A 208 5.52 10.09 -2.12
N VAL A 209 6.39 9.76 -1.18
CA VAL A 209 7.79 10.19 -1.14
C VAL A 209 8.79 9.10 -1.57
N SER A 210 8.29 7.99 -2.14
CA SER A 210 9.07 6.75 -2.25
C SER A 210 9.26 6.22 -3.68
N SER A 211 8.76 6.91 -4.71
CA SER A 211 8.97 6.45 -6.09
C SER A 211 10.44 6.49 -6.48
N PRO A 212 11.01 5.39 -7.01
CA PRO A 212 12.36 5.40 -7.53
C PRO A 212 12.48 6.07 -8.91
N ASN A 213 11.35 6.42 -9.52
CA ASN A 213 11.26 6.84 -10.91
C ASN A 213 11.12 8.37 -11.08
N THR A 214 11.23 9.11 -9.98
CA THR A 214 11.24 10.58 -9.94
C THR A 214 12.54 11.03 -9.30
N PRO A 215 13.38 11.81 -9.98
CA PRO A 215 14.69 12.20 -9.49
C PRO A 215 14.62 12.85 -8.10
N GLY A 216 15.49 12.40 -7.20
CA GLY A 216 15.63 12.92 -5.85
C GLY A 216 14.46 12.71 -4.90
N LEU A 217 13.35 12.11 -5.35
CA LEU A 217 12.14 12.00 -4.52
C LEU A 217 12.38 11.25 -3.21
N ARG A 218 13.16 10.18 -3.26
CA ARG A 218 13.44 9.36 -2.07
C ARG A 218 14.26 10.07 -0.99
N SER A 219 14.99 11.14 -1.34
CA SER A 219 15.70 11.94 -0.33
C SER A 219 14.75 12.66 0.64
N LEU A 220 13.48 12.87 0.22
CA LEU A 220 12.45 13.44 1.08
C LEU A 220 12.03 12.53 2.25
N GLN A 221 12.47 11.25 2.26
CA GLN A 221 12.13 10.32 3.33
C GLN A 221 13.00 10.47 4.57
N PHE A 222 14.03 11.32 4.53
CA PHE A 222 15.06 11.36 5.58
C PHE A 222 15.34 12.78 6.08
N GLY A 223 15.78 12.85 7.33
CA GLY A 223 16.33 14.04 7.94
C GLY A 223 15.41 15.26 7.93
N ASP A 224 16.00 16.43 7.76
CA ASP A 224 15.28 17.71 7.80
C ASP A 224 14.27 17.85 6.65
N SER A 225 14.55 17.27 5.49
CA SER A 225 13.62 17.29 4.35
C SER A 225 12.29 16.59 4.67
N LEU A 226 12.35 15.45 5.37
CA LEU A 226 11.16 14.77 5.82
C LEU A 226 10.40 15.62 6.85
N LYS A 227 11.09 16.12 7.87
CA LYS A 227 10.48 16.94 8.93
C LYS A 227 9.79 18.18 8.39
N GLN A 228 10.43 18.92 7.50
CA GLN A 228 9.85 20.11 6.86
C GLN A 228 8.59 19.78 6.05
N LEU A 229 8.63 18.67 5.28
CA LEU A 229 7.47 18.23 4.54
C LEU A 229 6.31 17.85 5.45
N LEU A 230 6.58 17.04 6.50
CA LEU A 230 5.54 16.59 7.44
C LEU A 230 4.91 17.76 8.20
N GLU A 231 5.71 18.74 8.64
CA GLU A 231 5.22 19.95 9.30
C GLU A 231 4.33 20.78 8.36
N ALA A 232 4.76 21.04 7.14
CA ALA A 232 3.98 21.77 6.15
C ALA A 232 2.63 21.09 5.85
N LEU A 233 2.65 19.76 5.71
CA LEU A 233 1.45 18.94 5.50
C LEU A 233 0.50 19.03 6.70
N ARG A 234 1.05 18.96 7.91
CA ARG A 234 0.26 19.02 9.15
C ARG A 234 -0.43 20.37 9.32
N VAL A 235 0.32 21.47 9.16
CA VAL A 235 -0.23 22.82 9.22
C VAL A 235 -1.34 22.99 8.19
N ARG A 236 -1.12 22.50 6.96
CA ARG A 236 -2.12 22.61 5.91
C ARG A 236 -3.34 21.74 6.16
N GLN A 237 -3.17 20.53 6.67
CA GLN A 237 -4.27 19.65 7.07
C GLN A 237 -5.17 20.29 8.11
N GLU A 238 -4.60 20.97 9.11
CA GLU A 238 -5.35 21.69 10.14
C GLU A 238 -6.18 22.85 9.56
N ALA A 239 -5.56 23.63 8.70
CA ALA A 239 -6.26 24.73 8.00
C ALA A 239 -7.44 24.20 7.16
N LEU A 240 -7.20 23.13 6.38
CA LEU A 240 -8.24 22.50 5.55
C LEU A 240 -9.33 21.82 6.39
N THR A 241 -8.98 21.26 7.55
CA THR A 241 -9.95 20.74 8.51
C THR A 241 -10.92 21.83 8.96
N GLY A 242 -10.40 23.03 9.27
CA GLY A 242 -11.24 24.18 9.62
C GLY A 242 -12.15 24.65 8.48
N ILE A 243 -11.62 24.67 7.24
CA ILE A 243 -12.38 25.09 6.05
C ILE A 243 -13.50 24.10 5.71
N HIS A 244 -13.21 22.79 5.75
CA HIS A 244 -14.14 21.74 5.29
C HIS A 244 -14.97 21.11 6.42
N GLY A 245 -14.72 21.42 7.68
CA GLY A 245 -15.42 20.87 8.84
C GLY A 245 -15.20 19.35 9.02
N LYS A 246 -14.21 18.78 8.34
CA LYS A 246 -13.82 17.36 8.46
C LYS A 246 -12.31 17.20 8.43
N ARG A 247 -11.77 16.31 9.26
CA ARG A 247 -10.36 15.93 9.20
C ARG A 247 -10.19 14.78 8.24
N VAL A 248 -9.34 14.94 7.22
CA VAL A 248 -8.96 13.88 6.27
C VAL A 248 -7.58 13.35 6.66
N PRO A 249 -7.45 12.05 7.02
CA PRO A 249 -6.18 11.45 7.41
C PRO A 249 -5.12 11.52 6.33
N LEU A 250 -3.85 11.72 6.75
CA LEU A 250 -2.66 11.69 5.89
C LEU A 250 -1.83 10.45 6.16
N ALA A 251 -1.54 9.68 5.10
CA ALA A 251 -0.66 8.52 5.11
C ALA A 251 0.61 8.82 4.33
N ILE A 252 1.77 8.43 4.85
CA ILE A 252 3.07 8.61 4.16
C ILE A 252 3.49 7.27 3.56
N LYS A 253 3.72 7.23 2.23
CA LYS A 253 4.15 6.01 1.55
C LYS A 253 5.66 5.98 1.37
N ILE A 254 6.29 4.96 1.97
CA ILE A 254 7.74 4.81 2.05
C ILE A 254 8.29 3.71 1.13
N ALA A 255 9.59 3.76 0.87
CA ALA A 255 10.31 2.75 0.09
C ALA A 255 10.70 1.53 0.94
N PRO A 256 10.94 0.36 0.32
CA PRO A 256 11.46 -0.80 1.03
C PRO A 256 12.99 -0.80 1.16
N ASP A 257 13.69 0.08 0.44
CA ASP A 257 15.15 0.08 0.34
C ASP A 257 15.74 1.01 1.42
N MET A 258 15.51 0.65 2.68
CA MET A 258 15.98 1.35 3.87
C MET A 258 16.59 0.33 4.85
N SER A 259 17.56 0.77 5.67
CA SER A 259 18.02 -0.03 6.82
C SER A 259 16.98 -0.02 7.95
N ASP A 260 17.18 -0.88 8.94
CA ASP A 260 16.31 -0.91 10.12
C ASP A 260 16.38 0.40 10.89
N GLU A 261 17.59 0.98 11.04
CA GLU A 261 17.82 2.27 11.69
C GLU A 261 17.11 3.41 10.95
N GLU A 262 17.22 3.45 9.61
CA GLU A 262 16.51 4.43 8.79
C GLU A 262 15.00 4.28 8.93
N THR A 263 14.50 3.05 8.98
CA THR A 263 13.08 2.75 9.15
C THR A 263 12.57 3.24 10.53
N VAL A 264 13.34 3.03 11.58
CA VAL A 264 13.05 3.54 12.94
C VAL A 264 13.01 5.07 12.97
N LEU A 265 14.00 5.73 12.34
CA LEU A 265 14.03 7.19 12.27
C LEU A 265 12.81 7.76 11.53
N VAL A 266 12.40 7.12 10.43
CA VAL A 266 11.18 7.49 9.70
C VAL A 266 9.94 7.28 10.59
N ALA A 267 9.82 6.14 11.27
CA ALA A 267 8.70 5.86 12.17
C ALA A 267 8.56 6.92 13.27
N SER A 268 9.68 7.26 13.92
CA SER A 268 9.73 8.29 14.97
C SER A 268 9.30 9.67 14.42
N ALA A 269 9.82 10.06 13.23
CA ALA A 269 9.44 11.32 12.60
C ALA A 269 7.94 11.41 12.27
N LEU A 270 7.33 10.30 11.82
CA LEU A 270 5.91 10.22 11.53
C LEU A 270 5.05 10.35 12.80
N LEU A 271 5.47 9.72 13.90
CA LEU A 271 4.81 9.84 15.20
C LEU A 271 4.89 11.28 15.75
N GLU A 272 6.10 11.86 15.77
CA GLU A 272 6.34 13.22 16.27
C GLU A 272 5.55 14.27 15.50
N SER A 273 5.41 14.10 14.18
CA SER A 273 4.67 15.02 13.31
C SER A 273 3.16 14.78 13.32
N GLY A 274 2.65 13.78 14.05
CA GLY A 274 1.22 13.50 14.15
C GLY A 274 0.58 13.07 12.83
N MET A 275 1.31 12.34 11.97
CA MET A 275 0.74 11.70 10.79
C MET A 275 -0.27 10.61 11.19
N ASP A 276 -1.15 10.24 10.27
CA ASP A 276 -2.29 9.36 10.58
C ASP A 276 -2.06 7.90 10.19
N ALA A 277 -1.13 7.63 9.27
CA ALA A 277 -0.74 6.28 8.86
C ALA A 277 0.59 6.27 8.11
N VAL A 278 1.18 5.06 7.98
CA VAL A 278 2.29 4.80 7.07
C VAL A 278 1.90 3.68 6.09
N ILE A 279 2.26 3.84 4.79
CA ILE A 279 2.11 2.78 3.78
C ILE A 279 3.48 2.17 3.51
N ALA A 280 3.64 0.92 3.84
CA ALA A 280 4.85 0.14 3.66
C ALA A 280 4.58 -1.09 2.79
N THR A 281 5.07 -1.14 1.53
CA THR A 281 6.05 -0.27 0.90
C THR A 281 5.72 0.04 -0.56
N ASN A 282 6.51 0.94 -1.16
CA ASN A 282 6.60 1.11 -2.60
C ASN A 282 7.43 -0.05 -3.21
N THR A 283 7.86 0.08 -4.47
CA THR A 283 8.70 -0.87 -5.21
C THR A 283 10.17 -0.79 -4.78
N THR A 284 10.93 -1.88 -5.00
CA THR A 284 12.37 -1.96 -4.67
C THR A 284 13.26 -1.73 -5.88
N LEU A 285 14.47 -1.21 -5.64
CA LEU A 285 15.56 -1.17 -6.62
C LEU A 285 16.38 -2.48 -6.61
N SER A 286 16.25 -3.33 -5.59
CA SER A 286 16.87 -4.65 -5.56
C SER A 286 16.36 -5.50 -6.73
N ARG A 287 17.23 -6.39 -7.21
CA ARG A 287 16.92 -7.40 -8.23
C ARG A 287 16.97 -8.82 -7.65
N GLU A 288 17.07 -8.91 -6.32
CA GLU A 288 17.07 -10.18 -5.61
C GLU A 288 15.85 -11.04 -5.98
N GLY A 289 16.12 -12.30 -6.36
CA GLY A 289 15.10 -13.27 -6.76
C GLY A 289 14.60 -13.12 -8.19
N VAL A 290 15.23 -12.26 -9.02
CA VAL A 290 14.89 -12.12 -10.44
C VAL A 290 16.12 -12.14 -11.35
N GLU A 291 17.29 -12.39 -10.79
CA GLU A 291 18.56 -12.42 -11.53
C GLU A 291 18.51 -13.42 -12.68
N GLY A 292 18.99 -13.00 -13.83
CA GLY A 292 19.02 -13.83 -15.05
C GLY A 292 17.67 -14.02 -15.74
N LEU A 293 16.58 -13.50 -15.21
CA LEU A 293 15.30 -13.51 -15.91
C LEU A 293 15.29 -12.46 -17.03
N PRO A 294 14.55 -12.69 -18.13
CA PRO A 294 14.35 -11.66 -19.16
C PRO A 294 13.83 -10.36 -18.54
N HIS A 295 14.45 -9.25 -18.91
CA HIS A 295 14.15 -7.89 -18.39
C HIS A 295 14.53 -7.63 -16.92
N ALA A 296 15.23 -8.54 -16.23
CA ALA A 296 15.63 -8.32 -14.83
C ALA A 296 16.54 -7.08 -14.66
N ASP A 297 17.35 -6.77 -15.67
CA ASP A 297 18.32 -5.65 -15.65
C ASP A 297 17.69 -4.30 -16.01
N GLU A 298 16.41 -4.27 -16.35
CA GLU A 298 15.73 -3.02 -16.70
C GLU A 298 15.71 -2.05 -15.50
N ALA A 299 15.95 -0.76 -15.79
CA ALA A 299 15.85 0.28 -14.78
C ALA A 299 14.40 0.47 -14.30
N GLY A 300 14.23 0.80 -13.03
CA GLY A 300 12.94 1.06 -12.41
C GLY A 300 12.70 0.26 -11.13
N GLY A 301 11.51 0.39 -10.58
CA GLY A 301 11.11 -0.29 -9.35
C GLY A 301 10.53 -1.69 -9.62
N LEU A 302 11.02 -2.70 -8.90
CA LEU A 302 10.53 -4.07 -8.91
C LEU A 302 9.40 -4.25 -7.90
N SER A 303 8.28 -4.84 -8.33
CA SER A 303 7.10 -5.17 -7.54
C SER A 303 6.68 -6.63 -7.74
N GLY A 304 5.68 -7.08 -7.00
CA GLY A 304 5.20 -8.47 -7.05
C GLY A 304 5.87 -9.37 -6.03
N ALA A 305 5.86 -10.69 -6.25
CA ALA A 305 6.36 -11.66 -5.27
C ALA A 305 7.79 -11.37 -4.78
N PRO A 306 8.74 -10.89 -5.61
CA PRO A 306 10.12 -10.63 -5.16
C PRO A 306 10.25 -9.61 -4.03
N VAL A 307 9.33 -8.64 -3.90
CA VAL A 307 9.40 -7.62 -2.84
C VAL A 307 8.76 -8.07 -1.52
N ARG A 308 8.15 -9.27 -1.46
CA ARG A 308 7.34 -9.71 -0.32
C ARG A 308 8.09 -9.71 1.00
N GLU A 309 9.22 -10.38 1.05
CA GLU A 309 10.00 -10.56 2.29
C GLU A 309 10.54 -9.22 2.78
N LYS A 310 11.14 -8.45 1.90
CA LYS A 310 11.66 -7.12 2.21
C LYS A 310 10.56 -6.18 2.73
N SER A 311 9.41 -6.14 2.06
CA SER A 311 8.28 -5.32 2.51
C SER A 311 7.71 -5.81 3.86
N THR A 312 7.64 -7.14 4.09
CA THR A 312 7.18 -7.68 5.38
C THR A 312 8.16 -7.35 6.51
N HIS A 313 9.47 -7.37 6.22
CA HIS A 313 10.49 -6.96 7.18
C HIS A 313 10.31 -5.49 7.60
N ILE A 314 10.18 -4.57 6.66
CA ILE A 314 9.91 -3.15 6.96
C ILE A 314 8.63 -2.98 7.81
N VAL A 315 7.56 -3.72 7.50
CA VAL A 315 6.33 -3.70 8.32
C VAL A 315 6.61 -4.14 9.75
N LYS A 316 7.41 -5.18 9.97
CA LYS A 316 7.78 -5.66 11.32
C LYS A 316 8.59 -4.61 12.10
N VAL A 317 9.59 -3.99 11.47
CA VAL A 317 10.40 -2.94 12.09
C VAL A 317 9.52 -1.74 12.48
N LEU A 318 8.66 -1.28 11.55
CA LEU A 318 7.70 -0.22 11.85
C LEU A 318 6.75 -0.58 12.99
N ALA A 319 6.20 -1.81 13.00
CA ALA A 319 5.27 -2.25 14.04
C ALA A 319 5.93 -2.26 15.43
N GLY A 320 7.19 -2.67 15.50
CA GLY A 320 7.99 -2.62 16.73
C GLY A 320 8.16 -1.21 17.28
N GLU A 321 8.53 -0.27 16.42
CA GLU A 321 8.77 1.12 16.81
C GLU A 321 7.47 1.89 17.08
N LEU A 322 6.49 1.73 16.22
CA LEU A 322 5.22 2.47 16.34
C LEU A 322 4.35 1.99 17.51
N GLY A 323 4.52 0.75 17.98
CA GLY A 323 3.80 0.22 19.15
C GLY A 323 2.27 0.33 19.04
N GLY A 324 1.72 0.28 17.83
CA GLY A 324 0.29 0.42 17.56
C GLY A 324 -0.26 1.86 17.59
N LYS A 325 0.57 2.88 17.85
CA LYS A 325 0.16 4.28 17.89
C LYS A 325 -0.14 4.87 16.51
N LEU A 326 0.49 4.34 15.48
CA LEU A 326 0.28 4.74 14.09
C LEU A 326 -0.03 3.48 13.27
N PRO A 327 -1.19 3.41 12.57
CA PRO A 327 -1.54 2.24 11.77
C PRO A 327 -0.64 2.11 10.55
N ILE A 328 -0.36 0.86 10.17
CA ILE A 328 0.44 0.49 9.02
C ILE A 328 -0.49 -0.10 7.95
N ILE A 329 -0.42 0.43 6.73
CA ILE A 329 -1.04 -0.13 5.54
C ILE A 329 0.06 -0.87 4.77
N ALA A 330 0.01 -2.20 4.74
CA ALA A 330 1.07 -2.97 4.12
C ALA A 330 0.83 -3.18 2.62
N ALA A 331 1.85 -2.93 1.80
CA ALA A 331 1.84 -3.16 0.36
C ALA A 331 3.12 -3.85 -0.08
N GLY A 332 3.04 -4.74 -1.06
CA GLY A 332 4.18 -5.42 -1.67
C GLY A 332 4.18 -6.93 -1.46
N GLY A 333 4.23 -7.66 -2.58
CA GLY A 333 4.39 -9.11 -2.60
C GLY A 333 3.16 -9.95 -2.26
N ILE A 334 1.97 -9.36 -2.19
CA ILE A 334 0.74 -10.11 -1.94
C ILE A 334 0.27 -10.74 -3.25
N THR A 335 0.56 -12.03 -3.44
CA THR A 335 0.17 -12.84 -4.60
C THR A 335 -0.66 -14.06 -4.23
N GLU A 336 -0.89 -14.29 -2.93
CA GLU A 336 -1.75 -15.31 -2.35
C GLU A 336 -2.43 -14.78 -1.09
N GLY A 337 -3.57 -15.35 -0.70
CA GLY A 337 -4.29 -14.91 0.51
C GLY A 337 -3.43 -14.96 1.77
N ARG A 338 -2.60 -16.02 1.93
CA ARG A 338 -1.69 -16.15 3.08
C ARG A 338 -0.68 -15.00 3.20
N HIS A 339 -0.28 -14.37 2.09
CA HIS A 339 0.63 -13.23 2.11
C HIS A 339 -0.03 -11.98 2.72
N ALA A 340 -1.35 -11.80 2.53
CA ALA A 340 -2.09 -10.75 3.21
C ALA A 340 -2.17 -11.01 4.73
N ALA A 341 -2.46 -12.25 5.12
CA ALA A 341 -2.45 -12.66 6.53
C ALA A 341 -1.05 -12.47 7.17
N GLU A 342 0.02 -12.80 6.46
CA GLU A 342 1.41 -12.56 6.89
C GLU A 342 1.69 -11.08 7.19
N LYS A 343 1.18 -10.15 6.35
CA LYS A 343 1.32 -8.71 6.59
C LYS A 343 0.58 -8.25 7.84
N ILE A 344 -0.63 -8.76 8.06
CA ILE A 344 -1.40 -8.46 9.29
C ILE A 344 -0.67 -9.03 10.52
N ALA A 345 -0.17 -10.27 10.45
CA ALA A 345 0.63 -10.87 11.53
C ALA A 345 1.92 -10.09 11.81
N ALA A 346 2.48 -9.42 10.81
CA ALA A 346 3.64 -8.55 10.95
C ALA A 346 3.33 -7.19 11.61
N GLY A 347 2.05 -6.89 11.89
CA GLY A 347 1.62 -5.67 12.57
C GLY A 347 0.88 -4.66 11.68
N ALA A 348 0.56 -5.00 10.43
CA ALA A 348 -0.25 -4.13 9.59
C ALA A 348 -1.73 -4.13 10.01
N SER A 349 -2.40 -2.99 9.88
CA SER A 349 -3.84 -2.83 10.08
C SER A 349 -4.65 -3.08 8.81
N LEU A 350 -4.09 -2.75 7.65
CA LEU A 350 -4.68 -2.88 6.33
C LEU A 350 -3.62 -3.40 5.35
N VAL A 351 -4.07 -3.96 4.23
CA VAL A 351 -3.20 -4.39 3.14
C VAL A 351 -3.66 -3.83 1.80
N GLN A 352 -2.70 -3.60 0.88
CA GLN A 352 -2.97 -3.15 -0.48
C GLN A 352 -2.39 -4.12 -1.51
N ILE A 353 -3.14 -4.41 -2.56
CA ILE A 353 -2.76 -5.30 -3.65
C ILE A 353 -2.56 -4.50 -4.93
N TYR A 354 -1.47 -4.78 -5.66
CA TYR A 354 -1.15 -4.25 -7.00
C TYR A 354 -0.81 -5.38 -7.98
N SER A 355 0.46 -5.82 -8.01
CA SER A 355 0.95 -6.84 -8.96
C SER A 355 0.25 -8.18 -8.80
N GLY A 356 -0.09 -8.55 -7.56
CA GLY A 356 -0.87 -9.76 -7.32
C GLY A 356 -2.23 -9.74 -8.02
N PHE A 357 -2.92 -8.60 -8.07
CA PHE A 357 -4.16 -8.46 -8.82
C PHE A 357 -3.95 -8.68 -10.34
N ILE A 358 -2.85 -8.20 -10.91
CA ILE A 358 -2.52 -8.40 -12.33
C ILE A 358 -2.27 -9.89 -12.64
N TYR A 359 -1.62 -10.64 -11.73
CA TYR A 359 -1.30 -12.05 -11.94
C TYR A 359 -2.42 -13.01 -11.56
N LYS A 360 -3.21 -12.69 -10.53
CA LYS A 360 -4.20 -13.59 -9.91
C LYS A 360 -5.65 -13.17 -10.15
N GLY A 361 -5.87 -11.92 -10.51
CA GLY A 361 -7.21 -11.37 -10.74
C GLY A 361 -8.01 -11.09 -9.46
N PRO A 362 -9.32 -10.84 -9.63
CA PRO A 362 -10.20 -10.46 -8.52
C PRO A 362 -10.34 -11.52 -7.41
N ALA A 363 -10.13 -12.80 -7.71
CA ALA A 363 -10.21 -13.87 -6.71
C ALA A 363 -9.25 -13.66 -5.54
N LEU A 364 -8.08 -13.04 -5.79
CA LEU A 364 -7.08 -12.74 -4.77
C LEU A 364 -7.63 -11.84 -3.66
N ILE A 365 -8.59 -10.97 -3.97
CA ILE A 365 -9.21 -10.08 -2.97
C ILE A 365 -9.91 -10.93 -1.91
N ARG A 366 -10.78 -11.85 -2.34
CA ARG A 366 -11.50 -12.74 -1.46
C ARG A 366 -10.56 -13.68 -0.71
N GLU A 367 -9.61 -14.32 -1.40
CA GLU A 367 -8.59 -15.18 -0.80
C GLU A 367 -7.85 -14.46 0.34
N SER A 368 -7.54 -13.17 0.15
CA SER A 368 -6.84 -12.35 1.14
C SER A 368 -7.73 -12.05 2.36
N VAL A 369 -9.00 -11.68 2.13
CA VAL A 369 -9.95 -11.42 3.23
C VAL A 369 -10.22 -12.70 4.02
N ASP A 370 -10.44 -13.82 3.34
CA ASP A 370 -10.73 -15.11 3.98
C ASP A 370 -9.52 -15.60 4.81
N ALA A 371 -8.29 -15.41 4.30
CA ALA A 371 -7.07 -15.76 5.02
C ALA A 371 -6.86 -14.90 6.28
N ILE A 372 -7.14 -13.58 6.20
CA ILE A 372 -7.08 -12.68 7.36
C ILE A 372 -8.17 -13.06 8.38
N ALA A 373 -9.40 -13.33 7.94
CA ALA A 373 -10.49 -13.74 8.82
C ALA A 373 -10.19 -15.05 9.58
N ALA A 374 -9.44 -15.96 8.96
CA ALA A 374 -9.04 -17.21 9.58
C ALA A 374 -8.04 -17.05 10.75
N MET A 375 -7.32 -15.93 10.83
CA MET A 375 -6.39 -15.62 11.93
C MET A 375 -7.12 -15.29 13.24
N SER A 376 -8.38 -14.83 13.16
CA SER A 376 -9.18 -14.40 14.32
C SER A 376 -9.98 -15.53 14.94
N ARG A 377 -9.85 -16.75 14.39
CA ARG A 377 -10.48 -17.99 14.88
C ARG A 377 -9.46 -18.90 15.57
#